data_9028a5ba4a855a271250f41505b08e74
#
_entry.id   9028a5ba4a855a271250f41505b08e74
#
_cell.length_a   1.000
_cell.length_b   1.000
_cell.length_c   1.000
_cell.angle_alpha   90.00
_cell.angle_beta   90.00
_cell.angle_gamma   90.00
#
_symmetry.space_group_name_H-M   'P 1'
#
loop_
_entity.id
_entity.type
_entity.pdbx_description
1 polymer ?
#
loop_
_entity_poly.entity_id
_entity_poly.type
_entity_poly.pdbx_seq_one_letter_code
_entity_poly.pdbx_strand_id
1 'polypeptide(L)'
;MQWGVLHRLVLLHLLKKMKLGKRKCKNCGEVFQKERPLQSVCCFNCAAEQLLTKQKKDNAAAWKVKKARLKESLKTLGEYKKDLQIIFNKYIRLRDAKEPCISCQNKTLKKVNAGHYKSVGAHPELRYSELNTHLQCEYCNTHLHGNLIEYRKGLINRIG
;
A
#
# COMPACT_ATOMS: atom_id res chain seq x y z
N MET A 1 -45.16 -13.44 44.29
CA MET A 1 -43.81 -13.00 43.95
C MET A 1 -42.68 -14.06 44.29
N GLN A 2 -42.94 -15.35 44.19
CA GLN A 2 -41.95 -16.39 44.58
C GLN A 2 -41.29 -17.12 43.37
N TRP A 3 -41.80 -16.93 42.16
CA TRP A 3 -41.31 -17.67 40.97
C TRP A 3 -39.95 -17.17 40.42
N GLY A 4 -39.61 -15.90 40.63
CA GLY A 4 -38.38 -15.29 40.10
C GLY A 4 -37.09 -15.75 40.80
N VAL A 5 -37.14 -16.07 42.09
CA VAL A 5 -35.99 -16.43 42.91
C VAL A 5 -35.58 -17.89 42.66
N LEU A 6 -36.56 -18.79 42.49
CA LEU A 6 -36.30 -20.20 42.22
C LEU A 6 -35.67 -20.40 40.79
N HIS A 7 -36.15 -19.65 39.82
CA HIS A 7 -35.59 -19.69 38.45
C HIS A 7 -34.15 -19.23 38.39
N ARG A 8 -33.81 -18.17 39.16
CA ARG A 8 -32.45 -17.63 39.26
C ARG A 8 -31.49 -18.58 39.95
N LEU A 9 -31.97 -19.31 40.99
CA LEU A 9 -31.17 -20.29 41.69
C LEU A 9 -30.91 -21.56 40.86
N VAL A 10 -31.91 -22.00 40.09
CA VAL A 10 -31.77 -23.14 39.16
C VAL A 10 -30.82 -22.78 38.02
N LEU A 11 -30.89 -21.56 37.45
CA LEU A 11 -29.98 -21.11 36.40
C LEU A 11 -28.53 -20.99 36.92
N LEU A 12 -28.35 -20.50 38.14
CA LEU A 12 -27.03 -20.44 38.82
C LEU A 12 -26.45 -21.83 39.11
N HIS A 13 -27.32 -22.80 39.47
CA HIS A 13 -26.91 -24.19 39.71
C HIS A 13 -26.52 -24.91 38.39
N LEU A 14 -27.23 -24.64 37.30
CA LEU A 14 -26.95 -25.19 35.96
C LEU A 14 -25.65 -24.56 35.39
N LEU A 15 -25.40 -23.27 35.61
CA LEU A 15 -24.17 -22.62 35.19
C LEU A 15 -22.94 -23.11 35.96
N LYS A 16 -23.10 -23.51 37.24
CA LYS A 16 -22.02 -24.15 38.04
C LYS A 16 -21.59 -25.54 37.51
N LYS A 17 -22.44 -26.26 36.78
CA LYS A 17 -22.16 -27.61 36.25
C LYS A 17 -21.43 -27.61 34.89
N MET A 18 -21.29 -26.49 34.22
CA MET A 18 -20.53 -26.46 32.99
C MET A 18 -19.01 -26.44 33.32
N LYS A 19 -18.39 -27.62 33.29
CA LYS A 19 -16.92 -27.72 33.35
C LYS A 19 -16.33 -27.06 32.12
N LEU A 20 -15.90 -25.81 32.26
CA LEU A 20 -15.17 -25.10 31.23
C LEU A 20 -13.85 -25.83 30.95
N GLY A 21 -13.58 -26.17 29.70
CA GLY A 21 -12.37 -26.91 29.31
C GLY A 21 -11.07 -26.14 29.61
N LYS A 22 -9.96 -26.86 29.57
CA LYS A 22 -8.61 -26.27 29.65
C LYS A 22 -8.30 -25.50 28.36
N ARG A 23 -7.49 -24.43 28.49
CA ARG A 23 -7.03 -23.62 27.36
C ARG A 23 -5.59 -23.15 27.56
N LYS A 24 -4.86 -23.00 26.46
CA LYS A 24 -3.54 -22.39 26.46
C LYS A 24 -3.65 -20.87 26.58
N CYS A 25 -2.93 -20.28 27.53
CA CYS A 25 -2.90 -18.84 27.74
C CYS A 25 -2.33 -18.12 26.50
N LYS A 26 -3.03 -17.09 26.02
CA LYS A 26 -2.57 -16.32 24.84
C LYS A 26 -1.34 -15.45 25.12
N ASN A 27 -0.95 -15.28 26.39
CA ASN A 27 0.22 -14.47 26.77
C ASN A 27 1.43 -15.33 27.10
N CYS A 28 1.36 -16.16 28.16
CA CYS A 28 2.49 -16.97 28.61
C CYS A 28 2.57 -18.37 27.98
N GLY A 29 1.52 -18.81 27.28
CA GLY A 29 1.49 -20.13 26.66
C GLY A 29 1.14 -21.30 27.58
N GLU A 30 1.05 -21.13 28.90
CA GLU A 30 0.70 -22.17 29.83
C GLU A 30 -0.76 -22.62 29.72
N VAL A 31 -1.00 -23.90 30.00
CA VAL A 31 -2.35 -24.47 29.99
C VAL A 31 -3.01 -24.21 31.34
N PHE A 32 -4.19 -23.55 31.30
CA PHE A 32 -4.96 -23.22 32.51
C PHE A 32 -6.42 -23.69 32.39
N GLN A 33 -7.05 -23.91 33.55
CA GLN A 33 -8.47 -24.19 33.65
C GLN A 33 -9.26 -22.91 33.53
N LYS A 34 -10.18 -22.81 32.54
CA LYS A 34 -11.02 -21.61 32.40
C LYS A 34 -12.01 -21.50 33.57
N GLU A 35 -12.14 -20.32 34.11
CA GLU A 35 -13.17 -19.93 35.07
C GLU A 35 -14.36 -19.23 34.40
N ARG A 36 -14.14 -18.66 33.21
CA ARG A 36 -15.15 -17.93 32.43
C ARG A 36 -15.15 -18.41 30.97
N PRO A 37 -16.31 -18.43 30.27
CA PRO A 37 -16.41 -18.96 28.90
C PRO A 37 -15.43 -18.32 27.92
N LEU A 38 -15.24 -17.01 27.96
CA LEU A 38 -14.40 -16.24 27.02
C LEU A 38 -12.98 -15.96 27.54
N GLN A 39 -12.58 -16.57 28.67
CA GLN A 39 -11.24 -16.35 29.24
C GLN A 39 -10.15 -16.81 28.28
N SER A 40 -9.24 -15.90 27.93
CA SER A 40 -8.15 -16.15 26.97
C SER A 40 -6.76 -16.17 27.62
N VAL A 41 -6.64 -15.71 28.87
CA VAL A 41 -5.39 -15.61 29.64
C VAL A 41 -5.58 -16.23 31.02
N CYS A 42 -4.47 -16.74 31.61
CA CYS A 42 -4.51 -17.51 32.87
C CYS A 42 -4.69 -16.63 34.11
N CYS A 43 -4.14 -15.43 34.13
CA CYS A 43 -4.11 -14.56 35.33
C CYS A 43 -4.20 -13.08 34.95
N PHE A 44 -4.34 -12.23 35.97
CA PHE A 44 -4.41 -10.77 35.81
C PHE A 44 -3.14 -10.20 35.20
N ASN A 45 -1.96 -10.67 35.57
CA ASN A 45 -0.69 -10.18 35.00
C ASN A 45 -0.63 -10.44 33.49
N CYS A 46 -1.01 -11.63 33.04
CA CYS A 46 -1.09 -11.95 31.61
C CYS A 46 -2.12 -11.08 30.87
N ALA A 47 -3.22 -10.72 31.52
CA ALA A 47 -4.21 -9.82 30.96
C ALA A 47 -3.65 -8.38 30.83
N ALA A 48 -2.98 -7.90 31.86
CA ALA A 48 -2.35 -6.58 31.88
C ALA A 48 -1.26 -6.45 30.80
N GLU A 49 -0.37 -7.43 30.68
CA GLU A 49 0.67 -7.46 29.66
C GLU A 49 0.09 -7.50 28.23
N GLN A 50 -0.97 -8.28 28.03
CA GLN A 50 -1.66 -8.33 26.73
C GLN A 50 -2.30 -6.98 26.38
N LEU A 51 -2.90 -6.30 27.34
CA LEU A 51 -3.45 -4.95 27.19
C LEU A 51 -2.35 -3.94 26.83
N LEU A 52 -1.24 -3.93 27.57
CA LEU A 52 -0.11 -3.05 27.30
C LEU A 52 0.49 -3.29 25.91
N THR A 53 0.63 -4.55 25.51
CA THR A 53 1.14 -4.93 24.21
C THR A 53 0.20 -4.45 23.09
N LYS A 54 -1.11 -4.61 23.29
CA LYS A 54 -2.12 -4.11 22.35
C LYS A 54 -2.06 -2.59 22.26
N GLN A 55 -2.03 -1.90 23.39
CA GLN A 55 -1.95 -0.43 23.42
C GLN A 55 -0.70 0.12 22.72
N LYS A 56 0.46 -0.52 22.94
CA LYS A 56 1.70 -0.16 22.21
C LYS A 56 1.54 -0.31 20.70
N LYS A 57 0.92 -1.40 20.23
CA LYS A 57 0.64 -1.62 18.79
C LYS A 57 -0.32 -0.59 18.23
N ASP A 58 -1.40 -0.30 18.96
CA ASP A 58 -2.42 0.67 18.53
C ASP A 58 -1.83 2.09 18.47
N ASN A 59 -1.02 2.48 19.46
CA ASN A 59 -0.31 3.75 19.47
C ASN A 59 0.70 3.86 18.34
N ALA A 60 1.45 2.79 18.04
CA ALA A 60 2.40 2.77 16.93
C ALA A 60 1.67 2.90 15.57
N ALA A 61 0.53 2.23 15.41
CA ALA A 61 -0.30 2.34 14.22
C ALA A 61 -0.86 3.76 14.05
N ALA A 62 -1.41 4.33 15.12
CA ALA A 62 -1.92 5.71 15.13
C ALA A 62 -0.81 6.73 14.80
N TRP A 63 0.38 6.54 15.38
CA TRP A 63 1.54 7.39 15.09
C TRP A 63 1.97 7.29 13.63
N LYS A 64 2.00 6.09 13.05
CA LYS A 64 2.33 5.88 11.63
C LYS A 64 1.37 6.67 10.71
N VAL A 65 0.07 6.63 11.00
CA VAL A 65 -0.94 7.40 10.24
C VAL A 65 -0.73 8.91 10.41
N LYS A 66 -0.54 9.38 11.65
CA LYS A 66 -0.28 10.80 11.94
C LYS A 66 0.98 11.30 11.23
N LYS A 67 2.07 10.52 11.28
CA LYS A 67 3.34 10.85 10.61
C LYS A 67 3.17 10.92 9.09
N ALA A 68 2.40 10.01 8.49
CA ALA A 68 2.13 10.02 7.05
C ALA A 68 1.35 11.28 6.63
N ARG A 69 0.30 11.66 7.40
CA ARG A 69 -0.47 12.90 7.16
C ARG A 69 0.39 14.15 7.28
N LEU A 70 1.24 14.21 8.31
CA LEU A 70 2.16 15.34 8.51
C LEU A 70 3.17 15.43 7.37
N LYS A 71 3.74 14.29 6.94
CA LYS A 71 4.66 14.26 5.79
C LYS A 71 3.98 14.75 4.51
N GLU A 72 2.71 14.36 4.27
CA GLU A 72 1.94 14.82 3.12
C GLU A 72 1.68 16.32 3.17
N SER A 73 1.31 16.87 4.34
CA SER A 73 1.05 18.31 4.50
C SER A 73 2.31 19.18 4.35
N LEU A 74 3.49 18.58 4.49
CA LEU A 74 4.78 19.27 4.36
C LEU A 74 5.43 19.08 2.97
N LYS A 75 4.76 18.37 2.05
CA LYS A 75 5.28 18.20 0.69
C LYS A 75 5.49 19.53 -0.01
N THR A 76 6.64 19.68 -0.61
CA THR A 76 6.98 20.80 -1.47
C THR A 76 6.40 20.64 -2.87
N LEU A 77 6.27 21.74 -3.62
CA LEU A 77 5.88 21.69 -5.04
C LEU A 77 6.79 20.77 -5.87
N GLY A 78 8.10 20.74 -5.52
CA GLY A 78 9.07 19.86 -6.18
C GLY A 78 8.77 18.37 -5.98
N GLU A 79 8.32 17.99 -4.78
CA GLU A 79 7.92 16.60 -4.47
C GLU A 79 6.63 16.22 -5.21
N TYR A 80 5.63 17.10 -5.25
CA TYR A 80 4.43 16.87 -6.05
C TYR A 80 4.74 16.70 -7.54
N LYS A 81 5.64 17.51 -8.10
CA LYS A 81 6.09 17.35 -9.50
C LYS A 81 6.78 16.01 -9.74
N LYS A 82 7.57 15.50 -8.78
CA LYS A 82 8.19 14.17 -8.88
C LYS A 82 7.15 13.05 -8.85
N ASP A 83 6.19 13.13 -7.92
CA ASP A 83 5.13 12.13 -7.81
C ASP A 83 4.27 12.11 -9.10
N LEU A 84 3.90 13.28 -9.61
CA LEU A 84 3.16 13.41 -10.86
C LEU A 84 3.96 12.84 -12.04
N GLN A 85 5.27 13.05 -12.11
CA GLN A 85 6.13 12.48 -13.15
C GLN A 85 6.11 10.95 -13.16
N ILE A 86 6.12 10.34 -11.98
CA ILE A 86 6.04 8.87 -11.86
C ILE A 86 4.71 8.36 -12.43
N ILE A 87 3.60 9.01 -12.07
CA ILE A 87 2.26 8.66 -12.53
C ILE A 87 2.13 8.88 -14.03
N PHE A 88 2.58 10.04 -14.54
CA PHE A 88 2.55 10.38 -15.94
C PHE A 88 3.38 9.39 -16.79
N ASN A 89 4.61 9.07 -16.34
CA ASN A 89 5.44 8.09 -17.04
C ASN A 89 4.81 6.70 -17.07
N LYS A 90 4.11 6.31 -15.99
CA LYS A 90 3.36 5.05 -15.96
C LYS A 90 2.20 5.07 -16.95
N TYR A 91 1.45 6.17 -16.98
CA TYR A 91 0.34 6.37 -17.92
C TYR A 91 0.81 6.23 -19.36
N ILE A 92 1.87 6.96 -19.78
CA ILE A 92 2.42 6.89 -21.13
C ILE A 92 2.82 5.46 -21.53
N ARG A 93 3.51 4.74 -20.62
CA ARG A 93 3.86 3.34 -20.88
C ARG A 93 2.67 2.41 -21.03
N LEU A 94 1.57 2.68 -20.33
CA LEU A 94 0.32 1.93 -20.46
C LEU A 94 -0.43 2.29 -21.73
N ARG A 95 -0.53 3.59 -22.06
CA ARG A 95 -1.14 4.09 -23.29
C ARG A 95 -0.51 3.44 -24.52
N ASP A 96 0.82 3.41 -24.56
CA ASP A 96 1.59 2.93 -25.70
C ASP A 96 2.03 1.45 -25.57
N ALA A 97 1.42 0.66 -24.67
CA ALA A 97 1.87 -0.69 -24.37
C ALA A 97 1.85 -1.66 -25.57
N LYS A 98 1.01 -1.39 -26.56
CA LYS A 98 0.91 -2.18 -27.80
C LYS A 98 1.74 -1.59 -28.96
N GLU A 99 2.30 -0.40 -28.74
CA GLU A 99 3.07 0.31 -29.77
C GLU A 99 4.56 -0.11 -29.71
N PRO A 100 5.27 -0.03 -30.85
CA PRO A 100 6.71 -0.19 -30.85
C PRO A 100 7.42 0.99 -30.20
N CYS A 101 8.70 0.85 -29.93
CA CYS A 101 9.55 1.98 -29.53
C CYS A 101 9.42 3.12 -30.57
N ILE A 102 9.08 4.32 -30.11
CA ILE A 102 8.87 5.47 -31.01
C ILE A 102 10.08 5.77 -31.91
N SER A 103 11.30 5.51 -31.44
CA SER A 103 12.52 5.79 -32.20
C SER A 103 12.94 4.62 -33.12
N CYS A 104 13.24 3.45 -32.56
CA CYS A 104 13.79 2.34 -33.34
C CYS A 104 12.75 1.38 -33.91
N GLN A 105 11.46 1.59 -33.66
CA GLN A 105 10.33 0.76 -34.09
C GLN A 105 10.40 -0.72 -33.66
N ASN A 106 11.27 -1.05 -32.70
CA ASN A 106 11.35 -2.39 -32.16
C ASN A 106 10.13 -2.68 -31.29
N LYS A 107 9.50 -3.85 -31.50
CA LYS A 107 8.35 -4.35 -30.70
C LYS A 107 8.78 -5.24 -29.53
N THR A 108 9.94 -5.87 -29.62
CA THR A 108 10.46 -6.77 -28.59
C THR A 108 11.23 -5.97 -27.55
N LEU A 109 10.52 -5.41 -26.56
CA LEU A 109 11.10 -4.49 -25.60
C LEU A 109 11.25 -5.18 -24.23
N LYS A 110 12.49 -5.26 -23.73
CA LYS A 110 12.80 -5.79 -22.38
C LYS A 110 12.52 -4.75 -21.29
N LYS A 111 12.92 -3.50 -21.54
CA LYS A 111 12.71 -2.36 -20.64
C LYS A 111 12.24 -1.15 -21.42
N VAL A 112 11.24 -0.45 -20.88
CA VAL A 112 10.60 0.68 -21.55
C VAL A 112 10.51 1.89 -20.62
N ASN A 113 10.75 3.05 -21.21
CA ASN A 113 10.67 4.36 -20.58
C ASN A 113 9.60 5.22 -21.25
N ALA A 114 9.15 6.27 -20.58
CA ALA A 114 8.43 7.36 -21.19
C ALA A 114 9.48 8.40 -21.65
N GLY A 115 9.81 8.39 -22.93
CA GLY A 115 10.80 9.30 -23.52
C GLY A 115 10.15 10.59 -23.98
N HIS A 116 10.79 11.74 -23.71
CA HIS A 116 10.34 13.05 -24.17
C HIS A 116 11.09 13.43 -25.46
N TYR A 117 10.36 13.91 -26.48
CA TYR A 117 10.99 14.45 -27.68
C TYR A 117 11.72 15.78 -27.39
N LYS A 118 11.03 16.74 -26.80
CA LYS A 118 11.64 17.96 -26.25
C LYS A 118 11.96 17.71 -24.78
N SER A 119 13.23 17.93 -24.38
CA SER A 119 13.68 17.64 -23.02
C SER A 119 12.95 18.50 -22.00
N VAL A 120 12.69 17.93 -20.83
CA VAL A 120 12.02 18.64 -19.71
C VAL A 120 12.85 19.81 -19.20
N GLY A 121 14.18 19.75 -19.35
CA GLY A 121 15.08 20.84 -18.94
C GLY A 121 14.97 22.07 -19.83
N ALA A 122 14.89 21.85 -21.16
CA ALA A 122 14.76 22.93 -22.13
C ALA A 122 13.32 23.42 -22.29
N HIS A 123 12.34 22.53 -22.10
CA HIS A 123 10.93 22.77 -22.31
C HIS A 123 10.09 22.25 -21.13
N PRO A 124 10.17 22.90 -19.94
CA PRO A 124 9.46 22.47 -18.73
C PRO A 124 7.92 22.50 -18.90
N GLU A 125 7.40 23.33 -19.79
CA GLU A 125 5.97 23.41 -20.14
C GLU A 125 5.47 22.15 -20.85
N LEU A 126 6.34 21.41 -21.53
CA LEU A 126 6.01 20.17 -22.23
C LEU A 126 6.22 18.90 -21.36
N ARG A 127 6.58 19.07 -20.09
CA ARG A 127 6.88 17.96 -19.17
C ARG A 127 5.79 16.89 -19.11
N TYR A 128 4.54 17.30 -19.12
CA TYR A 128 3.37 16.42 -19.02
C TYR A 128 2.53 16.44 -20.31
N SER A 129 3.14 16.80 -21.44
CA SER A 129 2.49 16.77 -22.74
C SER A 129 2.49 15.36 -23.31
N GLU A 130 1.32 14.84 -23.60
CA GLU A 130 1.14 13.51 -24.20
C GLU A 130 1.70 13.44 -25.61
N LEU A 131 1.63 14.55 -26.36
CA LEU A 131 2.19 14.66 -27.71
C LEU A 131 3.71 14.73 -27.72
N ASN A 132 4.31 15.16 -26.61
CA ASN A 132 5.76 15.23 -26.43
C ASN A 132 6.37 13.95 -25.85
N THR A 133 5.55 13.02 -25.35
CA THR A 133 6.03 11.88 -24.57
C THR A 133 5.47 10.57 -25.09
N HIS A 134 6.34 9.64 -25.46
CA HIS A 134 5.95 8.33 -26.01
C HIS A 134 6.79 7.20 -25.40
N LEU A 135 6.29 5.96 -25.56
CA LEU A 135 7.03 4.77 -25.17
C LEU A 135 8.31 4.65 -25.98
N GLN A 136 9.43 4.54 -25.29
CA GLN A 136 10.76 4.38 -25.85
C GLN A 136 11.52 3.26 -25.15
N CYS A 137 12.28 2.44 -25.86
CA CYS A 137 13.14 1.44 -25.24
C CYS A 137 14.27 2.11 -24.45
N GLU A 138 14.76 1.43 -23.42
CA GLU A 138 15.85 1.93 -22.57
C GLU A 138 17.09 2.32 -23.40
N TYR A 139 17.41 1.53 -24.42
CA TYR A 139 18.56 1.80 -25.28
C TYR A 139 18.45 3.14 -26.02
N CYS A 140 17.32 3.39 -26.70
CA CYS A 140 17.10 4.67 -27.39
C CYS A 140 17.00 5.85 -26.42
N ASN A 141 16.32 5.66 -25.29
CA ASN A 141 16.07 6.74 -24.34
C ASN A 141 17.32 7.12 -23.56
N THR A 142 18.10 6.14 -23.09
CA THR A 142 19.22 6.35 -22.16
C THR A 142 20.56 6.36 -22.89
N HIS A 143 20.85 5.30 -23.65
CA HIS A 143 22.17 5.16 -24.28
C HIS A 143 22.35 6.00 -25.55
N LEU A 144 21.27 6.24 -26.28
CA LEU A 144 21.27 7.11 -27.47
C LEU A 144 20.70 8.51 -27.17
N HIS A 145 20.65 8.92 -25.89
CA HIS A 145 20.22 10.26 -25.47
C HIS A 145 18.88 10.71 -26.10
N GLY A 146 17.91 9.79 -26.16
CA GLY A 146 16.60 10.03 -26.76
C GLY A 146 16.50 9.67 -28.23
N ASN A 147 17.61 9.41 -28.96
CA ASN A 147 17.64 9.06 -30.38
C ASN A 147 16.72 9.96 -31.21
N LEU A 148 16.91 11.28 -31.11
CA LEU A 148 15.96 12.30 -31.52
C LEU A 148 15.65 12.31 -33.02
N ILE A 149 16.60 11.94 -33.88
CA ILE A 149 16.39 11.89 -35.33
C ILE A 149 15.33 10.83 -35.67
N GLU A 150 15.50 9.64 -35.14
CA GLU A 150 14.58 8.53 -35.35
C GLU A 150 13.26 8.75 -34.55
N TYR A 151 13.36 9.42 -33.38
CA TYR A 151 12.16 9.82 -32.63
C TYR A 151 11.26 10.73 -33.48
N ARG A 152 11.85 11.75 -34.15
CA ARG A 152 11.09 12.67 -35.04
C ARG A 152 10.38 11.92 -36.17
N LYS A 153 11.05 10.96 -36.82
CA LYS A 153 10.43 10.14 -37.86
C LYS A 153 9.26 9.33 -37.32
N GLY A 154 9.47 8.67 -36.16
CA GLY A 154 8.40 7.94 -35.49
C GLY A 154 7.23 8.83 -35.08
N LEU A 155 7.51 10.06 -34.65
CA LEU A 155 6.48 11.03 -34.25
C LEU A 155 5.62 11.45 -35.46
N ILE A 156 6.25 11.81 -36.60
CA ILE A 156 5.56 12.14 -37.86
C ILE A 156 4.68 10.96 -38.28
N ASN A 157 5.17 9.74 -38.21
CA ASN A 157 4.39 8.56 -38.60
C ASN A 157 3.21 8.29 -37.64
N ARG A 158 3.28 8.71 -36.39
CA ARG A 158 2.25 8.42 -35.38
C ARG A 158 1.20 9.50 -35.25
N ILE A 159 1.55 10.74 -35.39
CA ILE A 159 0.67 11.89 -35.12
C ILE A 159 0.59 12.91 -36.30
N GLY A 160 1.32 12.73 -37.37
CA GLY A 160 1.36 13.58 -38.54
C GLY A 160 2.44 14.65 -38.49
#